data_763f51bb3ea4b75fde70e2c056086170
#
_entry.id   763f51bb3ea4b75fde70e2c056086170
#
_cell.length_a   1.000
_cell.length_b   1.000
_cell.length_c   1.000
_cell.angle_alpha   90.00
_cell.angle_beta   90.00
_cell.angle_gamma   90.00
#
_symmetry.space_group_name_H-M   'P 1'
#
loop_
_entity.id
_entity.type
_entity.pdbx_description
1 polymer ?
#
loop_
_entity_poly.entity_id
_entity_poly.type
_entity_poly.pdbx_seq_one_letter_code
_entity_poly.pdbx_strand_id
1 'polypeptide(L)'
;MLFSWAVLGGSACAAVASAAPQPFPLPLDRYPPINQASLAQTLSDRIHTDPFNLVYTIIFALAILHTFLTFKIRKWAHAVEARHAANGRTVLFDDEGDEIPEVSVGGQILHLLSEVEAVFGAWAVVLMLMITVHKGWATAVAYVGHGVDFTEPLFVVVIMALAS
;
A
#
# COMPACT_ATOMS: atom_id res chain seq x y z
N MET A 1 -19.65 -50.28 -53.54
CA MET A 1 -18.61 -49.32 -53.11
C MET A 1 -19.31 -48.12 -52.58
N LEU A 2 -19.46 -48.05 -51.24
CA LEU A 2 -20.05 -46.93 -50.56
C LEU A 2 -19.02 -46.46 -49.50
N PHE A 3 -18.39 -45.30 -49.75
CA PHE A 3 -17.46 -44.67 -48.85
C PHE A 3 -18.23 -43.92 -47.76
N SER A 4 -18.11 -44.36 -46.51
CA SER A 4 -18.66 -43.70 -45.35
C SER A 4 -17.61 -42.73 -44.81
N TRP A 5 -17.89 -41.45 -44.85
CA TRP A 5 -17.11 -40.40 -44.21
C TRP A 5 -17.60 -40.19 -42.78
N ALA A 6 -16.86 -40.67 -41.81
CA ALA A 6 -17.08 -40.35 -40.42
C ALA A 6 -16.36 -39.04 -40.09
N VAL A 7 -17.12 -37.96 -39.91
CA VAL A 7 -16.65 -36.68 -39.42
C VAL A 7 -16.51 -36.77 -37.89
N LEU A 8 -15.28 -36.93 -37.42
CA LEU A 8 -14.92 -36.75 -36.00
C LEU A 8 -14.72 -35.27 -35.73
N GLY A 9 -15.81 -34.57 -35.44
CA GLY A 9 -15.81 -33.21 -34.92
C GLY A 9 -15.86 -33.21 -33.38
N GLY A 10 -14.75 -33.56 -32.75
CA GLY A 10 -14.59 -33.41 -31.30
C GLY A 10 -14.16 -32.00 -30.95
N SER A 11 -15.08 -31.08 -30.78
CA SER A 11 -14.81 -29.77 -30.18
C SER A 11 -14.53 -29.99 -28.70
N ALA A 12 -13.23 -30.08 -28.35
CA ALA A 12 -12.78 -29.94 -26.95
C ALA A 12 -12.97 -28.49 -26.53
N CYS A 13 -14.17 -28.18 -26.06
CA CYS A 13 -14.42 -26.95 -25.31
C CYS A 13 -13.67 -27.08 -23.98
N ALA A 14 -12.43 -26.64 -23.96
CA ALA A 14 -11.69 -26.48 -22.69
C ALA A 14 -12.44 -25.43 -21.87
N ALA A 15 -13.29 -25.90 -20.97
CA ALA A 15 -13.86 -25.07 -19.92
C ALA A 15 -12.69 -24.48 -19.14
N VAL A 16 -12.37 -23.22 -19.40
CA VAL A 16 -11.56 -22.42 -18.49
C VAL A 16 -12.35 -22.37 -17.20
N ALA A 17 -12.04 -23.28 -16.28
CA ALA A 17 -12.58 -23.25 -14.94
C ALA A 17 -12.14 -21.89 -14.37
N SER A 18 -13.08 -20.95 -14.33
CA SER A 18 -12.92 -19.70 -13.60
C SER A 18 -12.70 -20.09 -12.14
N ALA A 19 -11.45 -20.19 -11.75
CA ALA A 19 -11.11 -20.42 -10.36
C ALA A 19 -11.78 -19.30 -9.56
N ALA A 20 -12.65 -19.67 -8.63
CA ALA A 20 -13.29 -18.72 -7.74
C ALA A 20 -12.19 -17.84 -7.12
N PRO A 21 -12.38 -16.51 -7.07
CA PRO A 21 -11.36 -15.62 -6.52
C PRO A 21 -10.99 -16.09 -5.12
N GLN A 22 -9.71 -16.40 -4.93
CA GLN A 22 -9.19 -16.82 -3.63
C GLN A 22 -9.45 -15.69 -2.62
N PRO A 23 -9.95 -16.03 -1.42
CA PRO A 23 -10.19 -15.02 -0.40
C PRO A 23 -8.87 -14.29 -0.09
N PHE A 24 -8.94 -12.97 0.03
CA PHE A 24 -7.78 -12.13 0.32
C PHE A 24 -8.12 -11.18 1.48
N PRO A 25 -7.31 -11.13 2.54
CA PRO A 25 -6.11 -11.96 2.80
C PRO A 25 -6.46 -13.45 2.96
N LEU A 26 -5.45 -14.32 2.81
CA LEU A 26 -5.65 -15.75 2.98
C LEU A 26 -6.09 -16.05 4.42
N PRO A 27 -7.19 -16.77 4.66
CA PRO A 27 -7.68 -17.08 6.01
C PRO A 27 -6.67 -17.90 6.82
N LEU A 28 -6.65 -17.71 8.13
CA LEU A 28 -5.66 -18.32 9.03
C LEU A 28 -5.72 -19.85 9.06
N ASP A 29 -6.87 -20.45 8.81
CA ASP A 29 -7.07 -21.91 8.71
C ASP A 29 -6.39 -22.54 7.49
N ARG A 30 -5.99 -21.75 6.52
CA ARG A 30 -5.24 -22.20 5.35
C ARG A 30 -3.73 -22.29 5.57
N TYR A 31 -3.23 -21.71 6.67
CA TYR A 31 -1.83 -21.80 7.03
C TYR A 31 -1.53 -23.08 7.81
N PRO A 32 -0.31 -23.63 7.72
CA PRO A 32 0.12 -24.73 8.58
C PRO A 32 -0.07 -24.36 10.05
N PRO A 33 -0.43 -25.34 10.92
CA PRO A 33 -0.55 -25.09 12.35
C PRO A 33 0.80 -24.58 12.89
N ILE A 34 0.73 -23.61 13.80
CA ILE A 34 1.93 -23.08 14.47
C ILE A 34 2.45 -24.20 15.37
N ASN A 35 3.32 -25.03 14.83
CA ASN A 35 4.15 -25.88 15.67
C ASN A 35 5.07 -24.93 16.45
N GLN A 36 5.41 -25.27 17.71
CA GLN A 36 6.28 -24.46 18.58
C GLN A 36 7.73 -24.31 18.03
N ALA A 37 7.85 -24.29 16.72
CA ALA A 37 9.01 -24.02 15.94
C ALA A 37 9.46 -22.55 16.14
N SER A 38 10.69 -22.27 15.77
CA SER A 38 11.22 -20.91 15.83
C SER A 38 10.35 -19.93 15.01
N LEU A 39 10.29 -18.67 15.43
CA LEU A 39 9.58 -17.61 14.70
C LEU A 39 9.98 -17.54 13.22
N ALA A 40 11.28 -17.76 12.94
CA ALA A 40 11.83 -17.78 11.59
C ALA A 40 11.22 -18.91 10.73
N GLN A 41 11.00 -20.08 11.32
CA GLN A 41 10.41 -21.21 10.61
C GLN A 41 8.93 -20.97 10.32
N THR A 42 8.17 -20.45 11.28
CA THR A 42 6.77 -20.07 11.08
C THR A 42 6.63 -18.99 9.98
N LEU A 43 7.53 -18.03 9.94
CA LEU A 43 7.53 -16.98 8.92
C LEU A 43 7.85 -17.57 7.54
N SER A 44 8.84 -18.47 7.46
CA SER A 44 9.20 -19.18 6.23
C SER A 44 8.02 -19.99 5.68
N ASP A 45 7.35 -20.76 6.53
CA ASP A 45 6.18 -21.58 6.14
C ASP A 45 5.03 -20.70 5.62
N ARG A 46 4.79 -19.55 6.25
CA ARG A 46 3.78 -18.57 5.80
C ARG A 46 4.14 -17.97 4.45
N ILE A 47 5.40 -17.64 4.21
CA ILE A 47 5.88 -17.12 2.92
C ILE A 47 5.75 -18.18 1.83
N HIS A 48 6.05 -19.45 2.13
CA HIS A 48 5.86 -20.54 1.17
C HIS A 48 4.39 -20.79 0.84
N THR A 49 3.48 -20.61 1.81
CA THR A 49 2.04 -20.79 1.61
C THR A 49 1.44 -19.65 0.76
N ASP A 50 1.79 -18.42 1.08
CA ASP A 50 1.43 -17.24 0.29
C ASP A 50 2.62 -16.28 0.23
N PRO A 51 3.31 -16.19 -0.92
CA PRO A 51 4.45 -15.29 -1.10
C PRO A 51 4.13 -13.81 -0.84
N PHE A 52 2.86 -13.43 -0.89
CA PHE A 52 2.44 -12.06 -0.61
C PHE A 52 2.68 -11.66 0.85
N ASN A 53 2.78 -12.63 1.77
CA ASN A 53 3.17 -12.39 3.17
C ASN A 53 4.56 -11.73 3.28
N LEU A 54 5.48 -12.06 2.37
CA LEU A 54 6.79 -11.39 2.32
C LEU A 54 6.64 -9.92 1.95
N VAL A 55 5.76 -9.60 1.00
CA VAL A 55 5.49 -8.21 0.58
C VAL A 55 4.95 -7.40 1.75
N TYR A 56 3.97 -7.91 2.49
CA TYR A 56 3.46 -7.25 3.69
C TYR A 56 4.54 -7.01 4.74
N THR A 57 5.35 -8.05 5.00
CA THR A 57 6.42 -7.97 6.00
C THR A 57 7.45 -6.92 5.62
N ILE A 58 7.84 -6.84 4.35
CA ILE A 58 8.78 -5.83 3.84
C ILE A 58 8.18 -4.44 3.94
N ILE A 59 6.96 -4.23 3.48
CA ILE A 59 6.27 -2.93 3.56
C ILE A 59 6.18 -2.46 5.01
N PHE A 60 5.78 -3.35 5.92
CA PHE A 60 5.68 -3.04 7.34
C PHE A 60 7.05 -2.70 7.96
N ALA A 61 8.09 -3.48 7.65
CA ALA A 61 9.44 -3.21 8.12
C ALA A 61 9.97 -1.87 7.60
N LEU A 62 9.69 -1.54 6.34
CA LEU A 62 10.06 -0.24 5.76
C LEU A 62 9.28 0.92 6.38
N ALA A 63 8.00 0.74 6.70
CA ALA A 63 7.22 1.74 7.41
C ALA A 63 7.80 2.04 8.81
N ILE A 64 8.16 0.99 9.55
CA ILE A 64 8.84 1.13 10.85
C ILE A 64 10.19 1.85 10.68
N LEU A 65 11.01 1.42 9.73
CA LEU A 65 12.30 2.06 9.47
C LEU A 65 12.12 3.55 9.10
N HIS A 66 11.13 3.86 8.27
CA HIS A 66 10.80 5.24 7.90
C HIS A 66 10.47 6.07 9.14
N THR A 67 9.67 5.54 10.08
CA THR A 67 9.32 6.24 11.34
C THR A 67 10.59 6.64 12.13
N PHE A 68 11.60 5.79 12.19
CA PHE A 68 12.88 6.14 12.82
C PHE A 68 13.70 7.14 12.01
N LEU A 69 13.45 7.26 10.70
CA LEU A 69 14.15 8.18 9.83
C LEU A 69 13.48 9.55 9.69
N THR A 70 12.28 9.76 10.24
CA THR A 70 11.51 11.01 10.12
C THR A 70 12.31 12.23 10.52
N PHE A 71 13.11 12.14 11.59
CA PHE A 71 13.98 13.22 12.02
C PHE A 71 15.04 13.62 10.98
N LYS A 72 15.61 12.64 10.25
CA LYS A 72 16.57 12.92 9.17
C LYS A 72 15.87 13.51 7.97
N ILE A 73 14.67 13.00 7.64
CA ILE A 73 13.85 13.49 6.52
C ILE A 73 13.47 14.95 6.78
N ARG A 74 13.07 15.30 8.00
CA ARG A 74 12.78 16.69 8.38
C ARG A 74 13.98 17.63 8.18
N LYS A 75 15.18 17.18 8.56
CA LYS A 75 16.40 17.96 8.29
C LYS A 75 16.64 18.15 6.78
N TRP A 76 16.36 17.15 5.97
CA TRP A 76 16.48 17.27 4.52
C TRP A 76 15.41 18.21 3.95
N ALA A 77 14.19 18.18 4.46
CA ALA A 77 13.13 19.11 4.07
C ALA A 77 13.61 20.56 4.25
N HIS A 78 14.08 20.91 5.42
CA HIS A 78 14.62 22.25 5.68
C HIS A 78 15.82 22.60 4.79
N ALA A 79 16.70 21.65 4.50
CA ALA A 79 17.83 21.89 3.61
C ALA A 79 17.39 22.13 2.14
N VAL A 80 16.33 21.44 1.67
CA VAL A 80 15.75 21.64 0.35
C VAL A 80 15.08 23.02 0.27
N GLU A 81 14.30 23.39 1.29
CA GLU A 81 13.67 24.72 1.37
C GLU A 81 14.70 25.85 1.39
N ALA A 82 15.73 25.73 2.22
CA ALA A 82 16.81 26.71 2.28
C ALA A 82 17.52 26.87 0.94
N ARG A 83 17.76 25.77 0.20
CA ARG A 83 18.35 25.81 -1.14
C ARG A 83 17.39 26.44 -2.15
N HIS A 84 16.10 26.16 -2.06
CA HIS A 84 15.09 26.73 -2.92
C HIS A 84 15.01 28.24 -2.70
N ALA A 85 14.91 28.69 -1.45
CA ALA A 85 14.91 30.10 -1.10
C ALA A 85 16.19 30.84 -1.54
N ALA A 86 17.35 30.18 -1.48
CA ALA A 86 18.63 30.77 -1.95
C ALA A 86 18.71 30.90 -3.48
N ASN A 87 18.04 29.99 -4.22
CA ASN A 87 18.07 29.98 -5.69
C ASN A 87 16.85 30.69 -6.31
N GLY A 88 15.74 30.79 -5.58
CA GLY A 88 14.51 31.44 -6.00
C GLY A 88 14.64 32.96 -5.89
N ARG A 89 14.81 33.63 -7.03
CA ARG A 89 14.76 35.10 -7.14
C ARG A 89 13.38 35.63 -7.52
N THR A 90 12.38 34.79 -7.57
CA THR A 90 11.03 35.20 -7.93
C THR A 90 10.27 35.49 -6.64
N VAL A 91 10.27 36.72 -6.23
CA VAL A 91 9.38 37.22 -5.19
C VAL A 91 8.00 37.32 -5.81
N LEU A 92 7.07 36.46 -5.40
CA LEU A 92 5.67 36.60 -5.75
C LEU A 92 5.04 37.56 -4.73
N PHE A 93 4.27 38.52 -5.22
CA PHE A 93 3.50 39.45 -4.40
C PHE A 93 2.03 39.05 -4.50
N ASP A 94 1.31 39.10 -3.38
CA ASP A 94 -0.13 38.99 -3.40
C ASP A 94 -0.81 40.29 -3.88
N ASP A 95 -2.14 40.29 -3.97
CA ASP A 95 -2.92 41.46 -4.40
C ASP A 95 -2.80 42.61 -3.39
N GLU A 96 -2.31 42.37 -2.18
CA GLU A 96 -2.10 43.34 -1.10
C GLU A 96 -0.65 43.87 -1.09
N GLY A 97 0.22 43.29 -1.93
CA GLY A 97 1.62 43.68 -2.09
C GLY A 97 2.58 43.03 -1.08
N ASP A 98 2.11 42.04 -0.35
CA ASP A 98 2.94 41.28 0.56
C ASP A 98 3.74 40.18 -0.17
N GLU A 99 4.98 39.96 0.27
CA GLU A 99 5.85 38.92 -0.29
C GLU A 99 5.32 37.52 0.07
N ILE A 100 4.85 36.78 -0.95
CA ILE A 100 4.50 35.36 -0.78
C ILE A 100 5.78 34.55 -0.93
N PRO A 101 6.21 33.80 0.12
CA PRO A 101 7.36 32.92 -0.02
C PRO A 101 7.03 31.81 -1.02
N GLU A 102 7.84 31.69 -2.08
CA GLU A 102 7.72 30.60 -3.03
C GLU A 102 8.02 29.27 -2.32
N VAL A 103 6.97 28.46 -2.19
CA VAL A 103 7.06 27.21 -1.42
C VAL A 103 7.56 26.09 -2.32
N SER A 104 8.65 25.44 -1.91
CA SER A 104 9.17 24.28 -2.61
C SER A 104 8.21 23.08 -2.45
N VAL A 105 7.63 22.61 -3.56
CA VAL A 105 6.81 21.39 -3.56
C VAL A 105 7.60 20.19 -3.01
N GLY A 106 8.89 20.08 -3.33
CA GLY A 106 9.77 19.06 -2.79
C GLY A 106 9.96 19.17 -1.28
N GLY A 107 10.08 20.39 -0.76
CA GLY A 107 10.12 20.65 0.69
C GLY A 107 8.83 20.23 1.37
N GLN A 108 7.68 20.62 0.84
CA GLN A 108 6.37 20.23 1.39
C GLN A 108 6.14 18.72 1.43
N ILE A 109 6.49 18.01 0.36
CA ILE A 109 6.40 16.54 0.33
C ILE A 109 7.31 15.92 1.39
N LEU A 110 8.53 16.43 1.56
CA LEU A 110 9.45 15.96 2.59
C LEU A 110 8.96 16.27 3.99
N HIS A 111 8.34 17.43 4.21
CA HIS A 111 7.67 17.75 5.48
C HIS A 111 6.55 16.77 5.78
N LEU A 112 5.64 16.55 4.82
CA LEU A 112 4.57 15.56 4.95
C LEU A 112 5.12 14.16 5.29
N LEU A 113 6.16 13.71 4.60
CA LEU A 113 6.81 12.42 4.86
C LEU A 113 7.59 12.38 6.19
N SER A 114 7.82 13.53 6.83
CA SER A 114 8.43 13.59 8.16
C SER A 114 7.41 13.57 9.30
N GLU A 115 6.12 13.61 9.00
CA GLU A 115 5.05 13.51 9.97
C GLU A 115 4.70 12.04 10.23
N VAL A 116 4.67 11.64 11.50
CA VAL A 116 4.47 10.23 11.88
C VAL A 116 3.10 9.73 11.40
N GLU A 117 2.08 10.56 11.49
CA GLU A 117 0.73 10.24 11.03
C GLU A 117 0.67 10.00 9.52
N ALA A 118 1.40 10.81 8.74
CA ALA A 118 1.44 10.68 7.28
C ALA A 118 2.24 9.45 6.82
N VAL A 119 3.23 9.00 7.59
CA VAL A 119 4.06 7.82 7.24
C VAL A 119 3.20 6.58 7.05
N PHE A 120 2.32 6.27 7.99
CA PHE A 120 1.48 5.07 7.89
C PHE A 120 0.49 5.19 6.73
N GLY A 121 -0.08 6.37 6.49
CA GLY A 121 -0.94 6.63 5.34
C GLY A 121 -0.20 6.41 4.01
N ALA A 122 1.01 6.91 3.88
CA ALA A 122 1.83 6.74 2.68
C ALA A 122 2.13 5.25 2.41
N TRP A 123 2.51 4.49 3.43
CA TRP A 123 2.77 3.06 3.30
C TRP A 123 1.51 2.23 3.05
N ALA A 124 0.35 2.66 3.57
CA ALA A 124 -0.93 2.06 3.23
C ALA A 124 -1.26 2.23 1.74
N VAL A 125 -0.96 3.41 1.15
CA VAL A 125 -1.11 3.63 -0.29
C VAL A 125 -0.18 2.70 -1.09
N VAL A 126 1.08 2.54 -0.66
CA VAL A 126 2.03 1.60 -1.29
C VAL A 126 1.48 0.17 -1.23
N LEU A 127 0.95 -0.26 -0.07
CA LEU A 127 0.33 -1.56 0.09
C LEU A 127 -0.85 -1.75 -0.87
N MET A 128 -1.75 -0.77 -0.94
CA MET A 128 -2.92 -0.80 -1.84
C MET A 128 -2.51 -0.89 -3.31
N LEU A 129 -1.46 -0.16 -3.69
CA LEU A 129 -0.90 -0.24 -5.04
C LEU A 129 -0.37 -1.66 -5.33
N MET A 130 0.35 -2.25 -4.40
CA MET A 130 0.88 -3.62 -4.55
C MET A 130 -0.24 -4.66 -4.65
N ILE A 131 -1.30 -4.56 -3.84
CA ILE A 131 -2.48 -5.42 -3.95
C ILE A 131 -3.12 -5.26 -5.34
N THR A 132 -3.30 -4.02 -5.79
CA THR A 132 -3.92 -3.72 -7.08
C THR A 132 -3.13 -4.31 -8.25
N VAL A 133 -1.81 -4.15 -8.24
CA VAL A 133 -0.93 -4.65 -9.31
C VAL A 133 -0.87 -6.17 -9.33
N HIS A 134 -0.79 -6.83 -8.17
CA HIS A 134 -0.59 -8.28 -8.09
C HIS A 134 -1.88 -9.10 -8.02
N LYS A 135 -2.91 -8.58 -7.38
CA LYS A 135 -4.18 -9.29 -7.14
C LYS A 135 -5.37 -8.67 -7.89
N GLY A 136 -5.18 -7.50 -8.48
CA GLY A 136 -6.18 -6.77 -9.25
C GLY A 136 -7.02 -5.80 -8.43
N TRP A 137 -7.61 -4.82 -9.12
CA TRP A 137 -8.42 -3.75 -8.53
C TRP A 137 -9.60 -4.25 -7.70
N ALA A 138 -10.32 -5.26 -8.20
CA ALA A 138 -11.48 -5.82 -7.49
C ALA A 138 -11.09 -6.38 -6.12
N THR A 139 -9.93 -7.04 -6.02
CA THR A 139 -9.40 -7.57 -4.75
C THR A 139 -9.01 -6.42 -3.80
N ALA A 140 -8.40 -5.37 -4.30
CA ALA A 140 -8.04 -4.20 -3.51
C ALA A 140 -9.28 -3.52 -2.92
N VAL A 141 -10.33 -3.32 -3.71
CA VAL A 141 -11.61 -2.75 -3.26
C VAL A 141 -12.28 -3.66 -2.22
N ALA A 142 -12.31 -4.97 -2.46
CA ALA A 142 -12.88 -5.93 -1.51
C ALA A 142 -12.11 -5.96 -0.19
N TYR A 143 -10.79 -5.85 -0.25
CA TYR A 143 -9.94 -5.78 0.95
C TYR A 143 -10.26 -4.55 1.81
N VAL A 144 -10.35 -3.36 1.21
CA VAL A 144 -10.72 -2.15 1.95
C VAL A 144 -12.14 -2.22 2.48
N GLY A 145 -13.09 -2.73 1.68
CA GLY A 145 -14.50 -2.74 2.07
C GLY A 145 -14.88 -3.79 3.12
N HIS A 146 -14.15 -4.92 3.17
CA HIS A 146 -14.54 -6.06 4.02
C HIS A 146 -13.38 -6.65 4.82
N GLY A 147 -12.13 -6.40 4.44
CA GLY A 147 -10.95 -6.96 5.07
C GLY A 147 -10.33 -6.07 6.14
N VAL A 148 -10.67 -4.78 6.16
CA VAL A 148 -10.15 -3.79 7.10
C VAL A 148 -11.23 -3.41 8.10
N ASP A 149 -10.92 -3.49 9.39
CA ASP A 149 -11.79 -2.99 10.45
C ASP A 149 -11.51 -1.49 10.68
N PHE A 150 -12.49 -0.66 10.38
CA PHE A 150 -12.42 0.79 10.56
C PHE A 150 -13.01 1.28 11.88
N THR A 151 -13.42 0.41 12.76
CA THR A 151 -14.10 0.77 14.02
C THR A 151 -13.22 1.67 14.88
N GLU A 152 -11.97 1.29 15.11
CA GLU A 152 -11.05 2.08 15.94
C GLU A 152 -10.65 3.41 15.28
N PRO A 153 -10.20 3.45 14.00
CA PRO A 153 -9.94 4.71 13.31
C PRO A 153 -11.13 5.66 13.29
N LEU A 154 -12.34 5.14 13.04
CA LEU A 154 -13.55 5.96 13.03
C LEU A 154 -13.85 6.55 14.41
N PHE A 155 -13.67 5.77 15.47
CA PHE A 155 -13.84 6.23 16.85
C PHE A 155 -12.88 7.39 17.17
N VAL A 156 -11.61 7.29 16.78
CA VAL A 156 -10.62 8.35 16.96
C VAL A 156 -11.04 9.63 16.23
N VAL A 157 -11.48 9.53 14.97
CA VAL A 157 -11.95 10.68 14.18
C VAL A 157 -13.16 11.35 14.86
N VAL A 158 -14.11 10.57 15.35
CA VAL A 158 -15.30 11.10 16.06
C VAL A 158 -14.89 11.83 17.33
N ILE A 159 -14.00 11.26 18.14
CA ILE A 159 -13.52 11.92 19.37
C ILE A 159 -12.77 13.21 19.04
N MET A 160 -11.92 13.23 18.02
CA MET A 160 -11.21 14.44 17.60
C MET A 160 -12.19 15.52 17.13
N ALA A 161 -13.22 15.14 16.36
CA ALA A 161 -14.23 16.09 15.89
C ALA A 161 -15.12 16.66 17.02
N LEU A 162 -15.35 15.88 18.09
CA LEU A 162 -16.11 16.34 19.27
C LEU A 162 -15.27 17.19 20.23
N ALA A 163 -13.93 17.03 20.20
CA ALA A 163 -13.00 17.75 21.06
C ALA A 163 -12.50 19.07 20.45
N SER A 164 -12.76 19.32 19.17
CA SER A 164 -12.41 20.55 18.46
C SER A 164 -13.55 21.57 18.51
#